data_ac96e7ad1f7fdbc6596ee3ef59f7a977
#
_entry.id   ac96e7ad1f7fdbc6596ee3ef59f7a977
#
_cell.length_a   1.000
_cell.length_b   1.000
_cell.length_c   1.000
_cell.angle_alpha   90.00
_cell.angle_beta   90.00
_cell.angle_gamma   90.00
#
_symmetry.space_group_name_H-M   'P 1'
#
loop_
_entity.id
_entity.type
_entity.pdbx_description
1 polymer ?
#
loop_
_entity_poly.entity_id
_entity_poly.type
_entity_poly.pdbx_seq_one_letter_code
_entity_poly.pdbx_strand_id
1 'polypeptide(L)'
;MSTTELVIERTFNAPRELVWKAFTDPDQLAAWFGPVGYSVPRDTVDIDLRVGGHQRFLMVPNDPGLPAAGPVDGTFDEVVEPSLLVAYEDLSDEMAQLFGATRITLRLEFHDEGSKTRLVLRQGPYSEDFVGNAREGWGSSFTKLDDLLAS
;
A
#
# COMPACT_ATOMS: atom_id res chain seq x y z
N MET A 1 -23.24 11.34 3.27
CA MET A 1 -21.91 11.54 2.67
C MET A 1 -21.58 10.34 1.78
N SER A 2 -21.20 10.57 0.54
CA SER A 2 -20.91 9.46 -0.35
C SER A 2 -19.47 9.00 -0.20
N THR A 3 -19.26 7.73 -0.48
CA THR A 3 -17.93 7.12 -0.50
C THR A 3 -17.60 6.63 -1.91
N THR A 4 -16.32 6.47 -2.18
CA THR A 4 -15.83 6.01 -3.48
C THR A 4 -14.62 5.10 -3.29
N GLU A 5 -14.37 4.27 -4.28
CA GLU A 5 -13.18 3.40 -4.30
C GLU A 5 -12.07 4.10 -5.07
N LEU A 6 -10.86 4.06 -4.51
CA LEU A 6 -9.66 4.47 -5.22
C LEU A 6 -9.25 3.34 -6.18
N VAL A 7 -9.04 3.66 -7.44
CA VAL A 7 -8.53 2.71 -8.44
C VAL A 7 -7.32 3.33 -9.11
N ILE A 8 -6.19 2.62 -9.07
CA ILE A 8 -4.96 3.02 -9.77
C ILE A 8 -4.52 1.85 -10.62
N GLU A 9 -4.25 2.11 -11.89
CA GLU A 9 -3.63 1.15 -12.79
C GLU A 9 -2.29 1.72 -13.22
N ARG A 10 -1.23 0.93 -13.07
CA ARG A 10 0.12 1.38 -13.39
C ARG A 10 0.97 0.21 -13.84
N THR A 11 1.78 0.43 -14.87
CA THR A 11 2.73 -0.57 -15.36
C THR A 11 4.12 -0.29 -14.81
N PHE A 12 4.70 -1.31 -14.17
CA PHE A 12 6.07 -1.25 -13.67
C PHE A 12 7.01 -2.01 -14.60
N ASN A 13 8.21 -1.51 -14.77
CA ASN A 13 9.20 -2.08 -15.68
C ASN A 13 10.01 -3.18 -14.98
N ALA A 14 9.33 -4.22 -14.55
CA ALA A 14 9.92 -5.40 -13.89
C ALA A 14 8.96 -6.57 -13.98
N PRO A 15 9.46 -7.82 -13.98
CA PRO A 15 8.60 -9.00 -13.97
C PRO A 15 7.74 -9.07 -12.71
N ARG A 16 6.62 -9.76 -12.82
CA ARG A 16 5.62 -9.85 -11.75
C ARG A 16 6.19 -10.33 -10.41
N GLU A 17 7.08 -11.30 -10.46
CA GLU A 17 7.70 -11.86 -9.26
C GLU A 17 8.51 -10.81 -8.47
N LEU A 18 9.17 -9.89 -9.17
CA LEU A 18 9.93 -8.82 -8.55
C LEU A 18 9.02 -7.76 -7.95
N VAL A 19 7.93 -7.41 -8.65
CA VAL A 19 6.95 -6.45 -8.13
C VAL A 19 6.24 -7.03 -6.90
N TRP A 20 5.84 -8.30 -6.97
CA TRP A 20 5.27 -9.01 -5.82
C TRP A 20 6.20 -8.95 -4.61
N LYS A 21 7.47 -9.25 -4.82
CA LYS A 21 8.46 -9.25 -3.76
C LYS A 21 8.63 -7.87 -3.13
N ALA A 22 8.57 -6.82 -3.94
CA ALA A 22 8.66 -5.45 -3.43
C ALA A 22 7.55 -5.12 -2.42
N PHE A 23 6.37 -5.73 -2.57
CA PHE A 23 5.23 -5.54 -1.67
C PHE A 23 5.23 -6.50 -0.49
N THR A 24 5.92 -7.62 -0.54
CA THR A 24 5.77 -8.70 0.44
C THR A 24 7.03 -9.01 1.22
N ASP A 25 8.19 -8.65 0.70
CA ASP A 25 9.47 -8.83 1.41
C ASP A 25 9.69 -7.65 2.37
N PRO A 26 9.91 -7.90 3.68
CA PRO A 26 10.06 -6.81 4.65
C PRO A 26 11.18 -5.83 4.32
N ASP A 27 12.32 -6.32 3.84
CA ASP A 27 13.45 -5.45 3.49
C ASP A 27 13.11 -4.54 2.31
N GLN A 28 12.44 -5.10 1.30
CA GLN A 28 12.08 -4.34 0.12
C GLN A 28 10.95 -3.35 0.41
N LEU A 29 9.92 -3.78 1.14
CA LEU A 29 8.83 -2.89 1.51
C LEU A 29 9.36 -1.67 2.27
N ALA A 30 10.26 -1.88 3.22
CA ALA A 30 10.86 -0.79 3.99
C ALA A 30 11.67 0.17 3.12
N ALA A 31 12.20 -0.31 1.99
CA ALA A 31 13.03 0.50 1.11
C ALA A 31 12.25 1.53 0.30
N TRP A 32 10.97 1.28 0.00
CA TRP A 32 10.24 2.19 -0.91
C TRP A 32 8.91 2.70 -0.36
N PHE A 33 8.27 1.99 0.55
CA PHE A 33 6.88 2.29 0.93
C PHE A 33 6.77 3.68 1.59
N GLY A 34 5.63 4.33 1.32
CA GLY A 34 5.32 5.66 1.82
C GLY A 34 5.63 6.76 0.81
N PRO A 35 4.89 7.86 0.85
CA PRO A 35 5.13 8.97 -0.07
C PRO A 35 6.50 9.60 0.15
N VAL A 36 6.97 10.37 -0.83
CA VAL A 36 8.22 11.12 -0.70
C VAL A 36 8.14 12.01 0.53
N GLY A 37 9.17 12.00 1.35
CA GLY A 37 9.21 12.70 2.63
C GLY A 37 8.94 11.80 3.83
N TYR A 38 8.56 10.54 3.59
CA TYR A 38 8.30 9.55 4.63
C TYR A 38 9.16 8.32 4.44
N SER A 39 9.44 7.61 5.52
CA SER A 39 10.21 6.37 5.51
C SER A 39 9.53 5.33 6.38
N VAL A 40 9.82 4.07 6.09
CA VAL A 40 9.38 2.94 6.91
C VAL A 40 10.63 2.36 7.58
N PRO A 41 10.81 2.55 8.91
CA PRO A 41 11.94 1.93 9.59
C PRO A 41 11.84 0.40 9.50
N ARG A 42 12.93 -0.24 9.10
CA ARG A 42 12.94 -1.69 8.84
C ARG A 42 12.52 -2.51 10.07
N ASP A 43 12.94 -2.09 11.24
CA ASP A 43 12.66 -2.80 12.50
C ASP A 43 11.18 -2.73 12.90
N THR A 44 10.39 -1.87 12.27
CA THR A 44 8.94 -1.80 12.50
C THR A 44 8.13 -2.73 11.60
N VAL A 45 8.76 -3.29 10.54
CA VAL A 45 8.05 -4.12 9.56
C VAL A 45 7.91 -5.54 10.08
N ASP A 46 6.67 -5.99 10.19
CA ASP A 46 6.31 -7.35 10.60
C ASP A 46 5.28 -7.88 9.61
N ILE A 47 5.68 -8.84 8.79
CA ILE A 47 4.82 -9.42 7.77
C ILE A 47 4.71 -10.93 7.98
N ASP A 48 3.48 -11.41 8.16
CA ASP A 48 3.14 -12.82 8.16
C ASP A 48 2.29 -13.06 6.92
N LEU A 49 2.93 -13.50 5.82
CA LEU A 49 2.32 -13.55 4.49
C LEU A 49 1.51 -14.83 4.29
N ARG A 50 0.29 -14.80 4.82
CA ARG A 50 -0.68 -15.89 4.67
C ARG A 50 -2.08 -15.35 4.94
N VAL A 51 -3.10 -16.07 4.49
CA VAL A 51 -4.49 -15.73 4.83
C VAL A 51 -4.66 -15.77 6.34
N GLY A 52 -5.21 -14.71 6.92
CA GLY A 52 -5.31 -14.53 8.36
C GLY A 52 -4.04 -13.98 9.01
N GLY A 53 -2.94 -13.89 8.27
CA GLY A 53 -1.72 -13.24 8.72
C GLY A 53 -1.83 -11.72 8.66
N HIS A 54 -0.71 -11.04 8.81
CA HIS A 54 -0.74 -9.58 8.97
C HIS A 54 0.43 -8.90 8.27
N GLN A 55 0.25 -7.59 8.04
CA GLN A 55 1.35 -6.67 7.72
C GLN A 55 1.26 -5.48 8.65
N ARG A 56 2.33 -5.18 9.35
CA ARG A 56 2.41 -4.08 10.32
C ARG A 56 3.69 -3.31 10.11
N PHE A 57 3.59 -1.99 10.07
CA PHE A 57 4.76 -1.12 10.01
C PHE A 57 4.37 0.31 10.32
N LEU A 58 5.39 1.14 10.55
CA LEU A 58 5.21 2.58 10.78
C LEU A 58 5.70 3.34 9.56
N MET A 59 5.02 4.43 9.23
CA MET A 59 5.54 5.45 8.31
C MET A 59 5.91 6.66 9.16
N VAL A 60 7.16 7.11 9.04
CA VAL A 60 7.64 8.25 9.82
C VAL A 60 8.07 9.37 8.88
N PRO A 61 7.75 10.63 9.23
CA PRO A 61 8.20 11.76 8.42
C PRO A 61 9.71 11.94 8.55
N ASN A 62 10.36 12.26 7.43
CA ASN A 62 11.80 12.53 7.39
C ASN A 62 12.15 13.94 7.86
N ASP A 63 11.14 14.80 7.98
CA ASP A 63 11.27 16.20 8.36
C ASP A 63 10.27 16.49 9.47
N PRO A 64 10.69 17.13 10.59
CA PRO A 64 9.77 17.43 11.68
C PRO A 64 8.61 18.37 11.30
N GLY A 65 8.71 19.08 10.16
CA GLY A 65 7.63 19.90 9.66
C GLY A 65 6.49 19.15 8.99
N LEU A 66 6.68 17.85 8.69
CA LEU A 66 5.64 17.05 8.05
C LEU A 66 4.71 16.43 9.10
N PRO A 67 3.42 16.25 8.76
CA PRO A 67 2.48 15.64 9.69
C PRO A 67 2.81 14.17 9.95
N ALA A 68 2.52 13.69 11.15
CA ALA A 68 2.69 12.28 11.48
C ALA A 68 1.73 11.44 10.66
N ALA A 69 2.19 10.27 10.22
CA ALA A 69 1.35 9.27 9.59
C ALA A 69 1.02 8.18 10.62
N GLY A 70 -0.16 7.62 10.51
CA GLY A 70 -0.56 6.55 11.43
C GLY A 70 0.13 5.23 11.10
N PRO A 71 0.12 4.29 12.04
CA PRO A 71 0.63 2.95 11.77
C PRO A 71 -0.23 2.23 10.74
N VAL A 72 0.40 1.33 9.98
CA VAL A 72 -0.31 0.39 9.12
C VAL A 72 -0.43 -0.93 9.88
N ASP A 73 -1.64 -1.47 9.96
CA ASP A 73 -1.92 -2.74 10.62
C ASP A 73 -3.01 -3.45 9.82
N GLY A 74 -2.58 -4.20 8.81
CA GLY A 74 -3.48 -4.90 7.92
C GLY A 74 -3.53 -6.39 8.18
N THR A 75 -4.68 -7.00 7.88
CA THR A 75 -4.88 -8.45 7.92
C THR A 75 -5.04 -8.94 6.50
N PHE A 76 -4.32 -10.01 6.15
CA PHE A 76 -4.42 -10.59 4.81
C PHE A 76 -5.69 -11.44 4.68
N ASP A 77 -6.47 -11.14 3.67
CA ASP A 77 -7.72 -11.84 3.35
C ASP A 77 -7.52 -12.84 2.20
N GLU A 78 -6.68 -12.48 1.22
CA GLU A 78 -6.30 -13.36 0.12
C GLU A 78 -4.82 -13.18 -0.19
N VAL A 79 -4.13 -14.31 -0.39
CA VAL A 79 -2.72 -14.32 -0.79
C VAL A 79 -2.57 -15.37 -1.87
N VAL A 80 -2.39 -14.94 -3.12
CA VAL A 80 -2.18 -15.83 -4.27
C VAL A 80 -0.91 -15.36 -5.00
N GLU A 81 0.22 -15.88 -4.58
CA GLU A 81 1.52 -15.48 -5.14
C GLU A 81 1.65 -15.95 -6.58
N PRO A 82 2.10 -15.11 -7.51
CA PRO A 82 2.46 -13.69 -7.38
C PRO A 82 1.41 -12.76 -8.00
N SER A 83 0.12 -13.11 -7.96
CA SER A 83 -0.93 -12.48 -8.76
C SER A 83 -1.92 -11.64 -7.96
N LEU A 84 -2.18 -11.97 -6.69
CA LEU A 84 -3.25 -11.31 -5.94
C LEU A 84 -2.90 -11.20 -4.47
N LEU A 85 -3.06 -10.00 -3.93
CA LEU A 85 -2.89 -9.73 -2.50
C LEU A 85 -4.04 -8.84 -2.06
N VAL A 86 -4.81 -9.30 -1.07
CA VAL A 86 -5.91 -8.52 -0.49
C VAL A 86 -5.70 -8.43 1.01
N ALA A 87 -5.75 -7.21 1.53
CA ALA A 87 -5.63 -6.96 2.96
C ALA A 87 -6.68 -5.93 3.38
N TYR A 88 -7.03 -5.93 4.64
CA TYR A 88 -7.95 -4.94 5.18
C TYR A 88 -7.44 -4.41 6.52
N GLU A 89 -7.89 -3.20 6.86
CA GLU A 89 -7.68 -2.60 8.18
C GLU A 89 -9.03 -2.18 8.74
N ASP A 90 -9.27 -2.53 10.00
CA ASP A 90 -10.42 -2.00 10.73
C ASP A 90 -10.02 -0.66 11.34
N LEU A 91 -10.87 0.34 11.14
CA LEU A 91 -10.56 1.71 11.53
C LEU A 91 -11.09 2.02 12.91
N SER A 92 -10.35 2.86 13.66
CA SER A 92 -10.86 3.45 14.89
C SER A 92 -12.09 4.31 14.58
N ASP A 93 -12.89 4.62 15.60
CA ASP A 93 -14.07 5.47 15.41
C ASP A 93 -13.70 6.82 14.80
N GLU A 94 -12.59 7.40 15.24
CA GLU A 94 -12.08 8.66 14.74
C GLU A 94 -11.75 8.58 13.24
N MET A 95 -11.00 7.54 12.85
CA MET A 95 -10.63 7.33 11.45
C MET A 95 -11.84 6.97 10.59
N ALA A 96 -12.77 6.21 11.16
CA ALA A 96 -14.00 5.85 10.44
C ALA A 96 -14.82 7.10 10.07
N GLN A 97 -14.90 8.07 10.97
CA GLN A 97 -15.58 9.33 10.67
C GLN A 97 -14.88 10.11 9.56
N LEU A 98 -13.54 10.10 9.58
CA LEU A 98 -12.73 10.82 8.62
C LEU A 98 -12.83 10.20 7.22
N PHE A 99 -12.78 8.88 7.13
CA PHE A 99 -12.77 8.17 5.84
C PHE A 99 -14.17 7.80 5.33
N GLY A 100 -15.17 7.83 6.20
CA GLY A 100 -16.54 7.47 5.81
C GLY A 100 -16.80 5.98 5.78
N ALA A 101 -15.97 5.18 6.45
CA ALA A 101 -16.08 3.72 6.47
C ALA A 101 -15.45 3.16 7.73
N THR A 102 -15.86 1.97 8.15
CA THR A 102 -15.31 1.29 9.34
C THR A 102 -14.15 0.36 9.00
N ARG A 103 -14.01 0.01 7.73
CA ARG A 103 -12.95 -0.89 7.24
C ARG A 103 -12.49 -0.43 5.88
N ILE A 104 -11.17 -0.40 5.67
CA ILE A 104 -10.57 -0.12 4.37
C ILE A 104 -9.96 -1.41 3.86
N THR A 105 -10.26 -1.77 2.61
CA THR A 105 -9.69 -2.93 1.94
C THR A 105 -8.75 -2.47 0.84
N LEU A 106 -7.59 -3.10 0.77
CA LEU A 106 -6.61 -2.91 -0.29
C LEU A 106 -6.54 -4.18 -1.12
N ARG A 107 -6.79 -4.07 -2.41
CA ARG A 107 -6.68 -5.17 -3.37
C ARG A 107 -5.61 -4.84 -4.39
N LEU A 108 -4.62 -5.71 -4.52
CA LEU A 108 -3.52 -5.57 -5.48
C LEU A 108 -3.56 -6.76 -6.43
N GLU A 109 -3.73 -6.48 -7.71
CA GLU A 109 -3.66 -7.47 -8.78
C GLU A 109 -2.39 -7.22 -9.58
N PHE A 110 -1.58 -8.26 -9.73
CA PHE A 110 -0.31 -8.19 -10.42
C PHE A 110 -0.44 -8.98 -11.74
N HIS A 111 -0.67 -8.26 -12.83
CA HIS A 111 -0.88 -8.88 -14.15
C HIS A 111 0.44 -9.01 -14.88
N ASP A 112 0.73 -10.23 -15.33
CA ASP A 112 1.96 -10.58 -16.05
C ASP A 112 1.90 -10.01 -17.47
N GLU A 113 2.85 -9.14 -17.79
CA GLU A 113 3.01 -8.58 -19.15
C GLU A 113 4.44 -8.82 -19.66
N GLY A 114 4.98 -10.01 -19.39
CA GLY A 114 6.33 -10.39 -19.81
C GLY A 114 7.40 -9.77 -18.91
N SER A 115 8.18 -8.86 -19.46
CA SER A 115 9.20 -8.14 -18.67
C SER A 115 8.64 -7.03 -17.81
N LYS A 116 7.32 -6.79 -17.89
CA LYS A 116 6.63 -5.73 -17.16
C LYS A 116 5.47 -6.31 -16.36
N THR A 117 4.96 -5.51 -15.42
CA THR A 117 3.82 -5.88 -14.60
C THR A 117 2.81 -4.74 -14.62
N ARG A 118 1.57 -5.05 -14.95
CA ARG A 118 0.47 -4.10 -14.80
C ARG A 118 -0.17 -4.33 -13.45
N LEU A 119 0.03 -3.37 -12.56
CA LEU A 119 -0.57 -3.39 -11.23
C LEU A 119 -1.92 -2.69 -11.26
N VAL A 120 -2.95 -3.36 -10.76
CA VAL A 120 -4.25 -2.73 -10.51
C VAL A 120 -4.45 -2.67 -9.01
N LEU A 121 -4.52 -1.46 -8.47
CA LEU A 121 -4.72 -1.21 -7.06
C LEU A 121 -6.14 -0.70 -6.85
N ARG A 122 -6.87 -1.34 -5.93
CA ARG A 122 -8.18 -0.87 -5.49
C ARG A 122 -8.16 -0.72 -3.98
N GLN A 123 -8.56 0.43 -3.50
CA GLN A 123 -8.55 0.70 -2.07
C GLN A 123 -9.75 1.54 -1.69
N GLY A 124 -10.40 1.17 -0.62
CA GLY A 124 -11.55 1.91 -0.13
C GLY A 124 -12.46 1.04 0.74
N PRO A 125 -13.65 1.56 1.01
CA PRO A 125 -14.18 2.86 0.55
C PRO A 125 -13.54 4.06 1.26
N TYR A 126 -13.41 5.15 0.55
CA TYR A 126 -12.98 6.44 1.10
C TYR A 126 -14.08 7.48 0.93
N SER A 127 -14.11 8.50 1.80
CA SER A 127 -14.93 9.67 1.51
C SER A 127 -14.38 10.37 0.26
N GLU A 128 -15.26 11.02 -0.50
CA GLU A 128 -14.84 11.72 -1.72
C GLU A 128 -13.79 12.80 -1.45
N ASP A 129 -13.82 13.40 -0.26
CA ASP A 129 -12.83 14.41 0.12
C ASP A 129 -11.44 13.82 0.35
N PHE A 130 -11.34 12.52 0.63
CA PHE A 130 -10.09 11.87 1.00
C PHE A 130 -9.44 11.07 -0.14
N VAL A 131 -10.21 10.65 -1.13
CA VAL A 131 -9.69 9.76 -2.19
C VAL A 131 -8.56 10.42 -2.99
N GLY A 132 -8.61 11.74 -3.18
CA GLY A 132 -7.54 12.46 -3.88
C GLY A 132 -6.21 12.41 -3.14
N ASN A 133 -6.24 12.56 -1.81
CA ASN A 133 -5.04 12.46 -0.98
C ASN A 133 -4.43 11.05 -1.04
N ALA A 134 -5.28 10.03 -1.02
CA ALA A 134 -4.82 8.65 -1.13
C ALA A 134 -4.18 8.39 -2.50
N ARG A 135 -4.76 8.92 -3.57
CA ARG A 135 -4.20 8.80 -4.92
C ARG A 135 -2.81 9.46 -5.01
N GLU A 136 -2.67 10.66 -4.47
CA GLU A 136 -1.39 11.37 -4.47
C GLU A 136 -0.33 10.61 -3.66
N GLY A 137 -0.72 10.07 -2.50
CA GLY A 137 0.18 9.30 -1.65
C GLY A 137 0.71 8.06 -2.36
N TRP A 138 -0.16 7.30 -3.01
CA TRP A 138 0.26 6.11 -3.77
C TRP A 138 1.13 6.48 -4.96
N GLY A 139 0.76 7.53 -5.72
CA GLY A 139 1.56 7.97 -6.86
C GLY A 139 2.96 8.40 -6.45
N SER A 140 3.08 9.13 -5.35
CA SER A 140 4.36 9.53 -4.79
C SER A 140 5.19 8.31 -4.35
N SER A 141 4.57 7.35 -3.66
CA SER A 141 5.24 6.12 -3.24
C SER A 141 5.75 5.32 -4.43
N PHE A 142 4.98 5.26 -5.50
CA PHE A 142 5.35 4.48 -6.70
C PHE A 142 6.57 5.04 -7.42
N THR A 143 6.88 6.32 -7.28
CA THR A 143 8.14 6.85 -7.83
C THR A 143 9.34 6.23 -7.14
N LYS A 144 9.25 5.98 -5.84
CA LYS A 144 10.30 5.29 -5.08
C LYS A 144 10.36 3.81 -5.46
N LEU A 145 9.22 3.19 -5.72
CA LEU A 145 9.18 1.81 -6.19
C LEU A 145 9.83 1.67 -7.57
N ASP A 146 9.57 2.61 -8.48
CA ASP A 146 10.23 2.63 -9.78
C ASP A 146 11.76 2.63 -9.62
N ASP A 147 12.29 3.44 -8.70
CA ASP A 147 13.73 3.52 -8.46
C ASP A 147 14.27 2.21 -7.90
N LEU A 148 13.55 1.57 -6.98
CA LEU A 148 13.96 0.28 -6.43
C LEU A 148 14.01 -0.80 -7.52
N LEU A 149 13.00 -0.84 -8.38
CA LEU A 149 12.92 -1.85 -9.45
C LEU A 149 13.95 -1.62 -10.56
N ALA A 150 14.47 -0.41 -10.69
CA ALA A 150 15.49 -0.06 -11.67
C ALA A 150 16.92 -0.36 -11.19
N SER A 151 17.08 -0.65 -9.90
CA SER A 151 18.41 -0.85 -9.31
C SER A 151 18.90 -2.30 -9.43
#